data_7ed0dd1ba299872520d1573e6219332f
#
_entry.id   7ed0dd1ba299872520d1573e6219332f
#
_cell.length_a   1.000
_cell.length_b   1.000
_cell.length_c   1.000
_cell.angle_alpha   90.00
_cell.angle_beta   90.00
_cell.angle_gamma   90.00
#
_symmetry.space_group_name_H-M   'P 1'
#
loop_
_entity.id
_entity.type
_entity.pdbx_description
1 polymer ?
#
loop_
_entity_poly.entity_id
_entity_poly.type
_entity_poly.pdbx_seq_one_letter_code
_entity_poly.pdbx_strand_id
1 'polypeptide(L)' 'MFSFFKKDPAKKLQEKLDSRYEQAVALQRHGKLREYGQAMQEIEQLEAELDELQGR' A
#
# COMPACT_ATOMS: atom_id res chain seq x y z
N MET A 1 0.79 -13.55 -21.01
CA MET A 1 0.60 -13.04 -20.95
C MET A 1 0.37 -12.44 -20.93
N PHE A 2 0.33 -12.00 -21.09
CA PHE A 2 0.08 -11.29 -21.21
C PHE A 2 -0.46 -10.64 -21.02
N SER A 3 -0.88 -10.41 -21.32
CA SER A 3 -1.43 -9.64 -21.24
C SER A 3 -1.87 -9.38 -20.48
N PHE A 4 -1.93 -9.59 -20.14
CA PHE A 4 -2.19 -9.37 -19.48
C PHE A 4 -1.73 -9.04 -18.79
N PHE A 5 -1.37 -9.28 -18.75
CA PHE A 5 -0.66 -8.93 -18.30
C PHE A 5 -0.51 -7.73 -17.94
N LYS A 6 -0.65 -7.29 -18.25
CA LYS A 6 -0.50 -6.01 -18.19
C LYS A 6 -1.21 -5.45 -17.08
N LYS A 7 -2.32 -5.62 -16.81
CA LYS A 7 -2.99 -5.10 -15.73
C LYS A 7 -3.02 -6.02 -14.60
N ASP A 8 -1.96 -6.18 -13.92
CA ASP A 8 -1.87 -7.04 -12.76
C ASP A 8 -2.35 -6.26 -11.54
N PRO A 9 -3.53 -6.52 -11.00
CA PRO A 9 -4.03 -5.75 -9.87
C PRO A 9 -3.17 -5.89 -8.61
N ALA A 10 -2.55 -7.04 -8.42
CA ALA A 10 -1.68 -7.21 -7.27
C ALA A 10 -0.47 -6.31 -7.37
N LYS A 11 0.11 -6.21 -8.55
CA LYS A 11 1.26 -5.36 -8.74
C LYS A 11 0.91 -3.88 -8.53
N LYS A 12 -0.23 -3.48 -9.05
CA LYS A 12 -0.68 -2.12 -8.89
C LYS A 12 -0.88 -1.78 -7.43
N LEU A 13 -1.48 -2.71 -6.72
CA LEU A 13 -1.73 -2.53 -5.30
C LEU A 13 -0.42 -2.48 -4.53
N GLN A 14 0.54 -3.28 -4.93
CA GLN A 14 1.85 -3.28 -4.29
C GLN A 14 2.54 -1.94 -4.47
N GLU A 15 2.46 -1.35 -5.65
CA GLU A 15 3.05 -0.05 -5.90
C GLU A 15 2.38 1.02 -5.05
N LYS A 16 1.07 0.93 -4.93
CA LYS A 16 0.34 1.87 -4.09
C LYS A 16 0.76 1.73 -2.65
N LEU A 17 0.94 0.50 -2.21
CA LEU A 17 1.36 0.24 -0.85
C LEU A 17 2.74 0.83 -0.58
N ASP A 18 3.67 0.63 -1.51
CA ASP A 18 5.00 1.17 -1.36
C ASP A 18 4.96 2.69 -1.24
N SER A 19 4.14 3.33 -2.05
CA SER A 19 4.01 4.77 -2.01
C SER A 19 3.45 5.23 -0.66
N ARG A 20 2.48 4.50 -0.13
CA ARG A 20 1.92 4.85 1.17
C ARG A 20 2.92 4.68 2.29
N TYR A 21 3.73 3.64 2.19
CA TYR A 21 4.78 3.45 3.19
C TYR A 21 5.76 4.62 3.19
N GLU A 22 6.14 5.09 2.01
CA GLU A 22 7.03 6.22 1.94
C GLU A 22 6.42 7.45 2.58
N GLN A 23 5.14 7.68 2.34
CA GLN A 23 4.46 8.80 2.95
C GLN A 23 4.40 8.65 4.47
N ALA A 24 4.15 7.45 4.93
CA ALA A 24 4.09 7.22 6.37
C ALA A 24 5.44 7.50 7.03
N VAL A 25 6.51 7.06 6.39
CA VAL A 25 7.84 7.32 6.94
C VAL A 25 8.11 8.82 7.01
N ALA A 26 7.72 9.55 5.97
CA ALA A 26 7.92 10.98 5.96
C ALA A 26 7.14 11.65 7.09
N LEU A 27 5.90 11.21 7.30
CA LEU A 27 5.09 11.77 8.37
C LEU A 27 5.71 11.49 9.73
N GLN A 28 6.25 10.30 9.90
CA GLN A 28 6.89 9.94 11.15
C GLN A 28 8.12 10.82 11.39
N ARG A 29 8.88 11.05 10.35
CA ARG A 29 10.08 11.87 10.47
C ARG A 29 9.75 13.28 10.86
N HIS A 30 8.62 13.79 10.38
CA HIS A 30 8.22 15.16 10.67
C HIS A 30 7.42 15.28 11.96
N GLY A 31 7.27 14.18 12.68
CA GLY A 31 6.58 14.20 13.95
C GLY A 31 5.08 14.30 13.82
N LYS A 32 4.54 14.04 12.64
CA LYS A 32 3.10 14.12 12.42
C LYS A 32 2.45 12.78 12.77
N LEU A 33 2.36 12.54 14.06
CA LEU A 33 1.96 11.22 14.53
C LEU A 33 0.52 10.89 14.24
N ARG A 34 -0.35 11.92 14.24
CA ARG A 34 -1.75 11.67 13.92
C ARG A 34 -1.91 11.23 12.48
N GLU A 35 -1.28 11.96 11.57
CA GLU A 35 -1.34 11.59 10.16
C GLU A 35 -0.65 10.27 9.91
N TYR A 36 0.43 10.03 10.65
CA TYR A 36 1.10 8.76 10.54
C TYR A 36 0.16 7.61 10.89
N GLY A 37 -0.63 7.76 11.95
CA GLY A 37 -1.58 6.74 12.33
C GLY A 37 -2.61 6.50 11.24
N GLN A 38 -3.10 7.57 10.63
CA GLN A 38 -4.06 7.43 9.54
C GLN A 38 -3.44 6.72 8.34
N ALA A 39 -2.21 7.09 8.02
CA ALA A 39 -1.52 6.44 6.91
C ALA A 39 -1.34 4.95 7.17
N MET A 40 -1.04 4.59 8.40
CA MET A 40 -0.89 3.18 8.73
C MET A 40 -2.19 2.40 8.62
N GLN A 41 -3.30 3.05 8.94
CA GLN A 41 -4.59 2.39 8.75
C GLN A 41 -4.86 2.09 7.29
N GLU A 42 -4.54 3.04 6.41
CA GLU A 42 -4.70 2.81 4.98
C GLU A 42 -3.80 1.69 4.52
N ILE A 43 -2.58 1.67 5.03
CA ILE A 43 -1.63 0.63 4.66
C ILE A 43 -2.17 -0.75 5.05
N GLU A 44 -2.74 -0.86 6.23
CA GLU A 44 -3.30 -2.13 6.66
C GLU A 44 -4.42 -2.59 5.75
N GLN A 45 -5.26 -1.66 5.33
CA GLN A 45 -6.34 -2.01 4.42
C GLN A 45 -5.80 -2.48 3.08
N LEU A 46 -4.78 -1.79 2.57
CA LEU A 46 -4.19 -2.18 1.31
C LEU A 46 -3.52 -3.54 1.41
N GLU A 47 -2.87 -3.80 2.52
CA GLU A 47 -2.24 -5.09 2.73
C GLU A 47 -3.27 -6.20 2.74
N ALA A 48 -4.42 -5.95 3.36
CA ALA A 48 -5.48 -6.95 3.39
C ALA A 48 -6.01 -7.22 1.99
N GLU A 49 -6.18 -6.16 1.20
CA GLU A 49 -6.65 -6.32 -0.16
C GLU A 49 -5.63 -7.09 -1.00
N LEU A 50 -4.37 -6.77 -0.82
CA LEU A 50 -3.33 -7.46 -1.56
C LEU A 50 -3.29 -8.94 -1.20
N ASP A 51 -3.45 -9.23 0.07
CA ASP A 51 -3.46 -10.60 0.54
C ASP A 51 -4.59 -11.38 -0.11
N GLU A 52 -5.75 -10.76 -0.22
CA GLU A 52 -6.87 -11.41 -0.86
C GLU A 52 -6.62 -11.65 -2.34
N LEU A 53 -6.02 -10.67 -3.00
CA LEU A 53 -5.74 -10.82 -4.42
C LEU A 53 -4.75 -11.93 -4.69
N GLN A 54 -3.81 -12.11 -3.78
CA GLN A 54 -2.81 -13.15 -3.96
C GLN A 54 -3.32 -14.52 -3.55
N GLY A 55 -4.50 -14.58 -2.99
CA GLY A 55 -5.14 -15.83 -2.67
C GLY A 55 -4.57 -16.49 -1.45
N ARG A 56 -3.84 -15.75 -0.75
CA ARG A 56 -3.21 -16.15 0.39
C ARG A 56 -3.29 -17.45 0.72
#